data_91a5cc0804fd75149d23e0dfc69556be
#
_entry.id   91a5cc0804fd75149d23e0dfc69556be
#
_cell.length_a   1.000
_cell.length_b   1.000
_cell.length_c   1.000
_cell.angle_alpha   90.00
_cell.angle_beta   90.00
_cell.angle_gamma   90.00
#
_symmetry.space_group_name_H-M   'P 1'
#
loop_
_entity.id
_entity.type
_entity.pdbx_description
1 polymer ?
#
loop_
_entity_poly.entity_id
_entity_poly.type
_entity_poly.pdbx_seq_one_letter_code
_entity_poly.pdbx_strand_id
1 'polypeptide(L)'
;MNGRLRIAVADGEADIRRFLCSVLIHEGHRVVVAAETGRQLIRECQQEQPDLVITDIAMPDIDGLQAIHEICAEKAVPSIIVSAKSGDDLLARASNELVFAFLIKPIKMDDLRPAVWLTMRRFTEFTRLQTKLAGYT
;
A
#
# COMPACT_ATOMS: atom_id res chain seq x y z
N MET A 1 -5.94 15.54 7.34
CA MET A 1 -4.79 15.66 7.42
C MET A 1 -4.18 15.63 6.26
N ASN A 2 -3.48 16.25 6.14
CA ASN A 2 -3.08 16.56 5.17
C ASN A 2 -1.70 16.63 4.99
N GLY A 3 -0.95 15.94 5.67
CA GLY A 3 0.43 15.90 5.53
C GLY A 3 0.84 15.25 4.25
N ARG A 4 1.97 15.62 3.74
CA ARG A 4 2.59 14.96 2.62
C ARG A 4 3.07 13.59 3.07
N LEU A 5 2.66 12.57 2.33
CA LEU A 5 3.08 11.20 2.60
C LEU A 5 4.21 10.80 1.67
N ARG A 6 5.04 9.89 2.14
CA ARG A 6 6.05 9.21 1.33
C ARG A 6 5.44 7.87 0.94
N ILE A 7 5.20 7.66 -0.34
CA ILE A 7 4.42 6.52 -0.81
C ILE A 7 5.24 5.64 -1.75
N ALA A 8 5.15 4.34 -1.54
CA ALA A 8 5.73 3.35 -2.43
C ALA A 8 4.62 2.81 -3.33
N VAL A 9 4.88 2.76 -4.62
CA VAL A 9 3.95 2.25 -5.62
C VAL A 9 4.59 1.07 -6.32
N ALA A 10 3.82 0.02 -6.59
CA ALA A 10 4.29 -1.12 -7.38
C ALA A 10 3.22 -1.60 -8.33
N ASP A 11 3.58 -1.75 -9.59
CA ASP A 11 2.71 -2.32 -10.61
C ASP A 11 3.58 -2.73 -11.78
N GLY A 12 3.36 -3.92 -12.31
CA GLY A 12 4.13 -4.41 -13.46
C GLY A 12 3.81 -3.68 -14.76
N GLU A 13 2.64 -3.02 -14.82
CA GLU A 13 2.22 -2.28 -16.02
C GLU A 13 2.65 -0.82 -15.90
N ALA A 14 3.50 -0.39 -16.81
CA ALA A 14 4.08 0.96 -16.77
C ALA A 14 3.02 2.07 -16.80
N ASP A 15 1.96 1.88 -17.58
CA ASP A 15 0.91 2.89 -17.69
C ASP A 15 0.17 3.10 -16.36
N ILE A 16 -0.14 2.00 -15.68
CA ILE A 16 -0.83 2.07 -14.40
C ILE A 16 0.10 2.66 -13.34
N ARG A 17 1.35 2.24 -13.34
CA ARG A 17 2.35 2.76 -12.42
C ARG A 17 2.50 4.27 -12.58
N ARG A 18 2.58 4.75 -13.82
CA ARG A 18 2.67 6.19 -14.10
C ARG A 18 1.42 6.95 -13.67
N PHE A 19 0.25 6.35 -13.90
CA PHE A 19 -1.01 6.98 -13.50
C PHE A 19 -1.06 7.15 -11.98
N LEU A 20 -0.76 6.10 -11.24
CA LEU A 20 -0.75 6.16 -9.77
C LEU A 20 0.23 7.23 -9.28
N CYS A 21 1.43 7.24 -9.82
CA CYS A 21 2.43 8.23 -9.42
C CYS A 21 1.96 9.64 -9.70
N SER A 22 1.38 9.88 -10.89
CA SER A 22 0.91 11.21 -11.27
C SER A 22 -0.18 11.71 -10.34
N VAL A 23 -1.16 10.85 -10.03
CA VAL A 23 -2.26 11.25 -9.16
C VAL A 23 -1.75 11.56 -7.76
N LEU A 24 -0.87 10.72 -7.22
CA LEU A 24 -0.34 10.91 -5.87
C LEU A 24 0.48 12.19 -5.77
N ILE A 25 1.29 12.48 -6.78
CA ILE A 25 2.09 13.71 -6.82
C ILE A 25 1.16 14.92 -6.92
N HIS A 26 0.14 14.83 -7.75
CA HIS A 26 -0.85 15.91 -7.89
C HIS A 26 -1.55 16.19 -6.56
N GLU A 27 -1.79 15.15 -5.76
CA GLU A 27 -2.42 15.30 -4.44
C GLU A 27 -1.44 15.80 -3.37
N GLY A 28 -0.20 16.07 -3.72
CA GLY A 28 0.78 16.65 -2.81
C GLY A 28 1.67 15.64 -2.11
N HIS A 29 1.60 14.37 -2.48
CA HIS A 29 2.44 13.35 -1.87
C HIS A 29 3.75 13.18 -2.62
N ARG A 30 4.65 12.41 -2.02
CA ARG A 30 5.92 12.09 -2.60
C ARG A 30 5.97 10.61 -2.93
N VAL A 31 6.27 10.26 -4.16
CA VAL A 31 6.46 8.86 -4.53
C VAL A 31 7.93 8.54 -4.38
N VAL A 32 8.26 7.71 -3.41
CA VAL A 32 9.66 7.38 -3.09
C VAL A 32 10.09 6.05 -3.65
N VAL A 33 9.14 5.21 -4.06
CA VAL A 33 9.40 3.94 -4.74
C VAL A 33 8.40 3.79 -5.86
N ALA A 34 8.86 3.41 -7.05
CA ALA A 34 8.01 3.06 -8.17
C ALA A 34 8.54 1.76 -8.75
N ALA A 35 8.04 0.65 -8.25
CA ALA A 35 8.59 -0.68 -8.53
C ALA A 35 7.78 -1.43 -9.58
N GLU A 36 8.46 -2.30 -10.33
CA GLU A 36 7.83 -3.15 -11.34
C GLU A 36 7.63 -4.57 -10.83
N THR A 37 8.33 -4.96 -9.78
CA THR A 37 8.28 -6.32 -9.24
C THR A 37 8.16 -6.27 -7.72
N GLY A 38 7.71 -7.38 -7.15
CA GLY A 38 7.58 -7.50 -5.70
C GLY A 38 8.93 -7.42 -4.98
N ARG A 39 9.96 -8.02 -5.54
CA ARG A 39 11.28 -7.98 -4.89
C ARG A 39 11.89 -6.60 -4.94
N GLN A 40 11.69 -5.88 -6.03
CA GLN A 40 12.12 -4.49 -6.10
C GLN A 40 11.39 -3.65 -5.03
N LEU A 41 10.07 -3.88 -4.90
CA LEU A 41 9.27 -3.17 -3.90
C LEU A 41 9.82 -3.40 -2.49
N ILE A 42 10.10 -4.66 -2.14
CA ILE A 42 10.62 -5.01 -0.82
C ILE A 42 11.95 -4.31 -0.57
N ARG A 43 12.87 -4.43 -1.51
CA ARG A 43 14.23 -3.89 -1.37
C ARG A 43 14.20 -2.38 -1.21
N GLU A 44 13.43 -1.70 -2.05
CA GLU A 44 13.39 -0.24 -2.01
C GLU A 44 12.61 0.29 -0.83
N CYS A 45 11.60 -0.43 -0.36
CA CYS A 45 10.90 -0.04 0.87
C CYS A 45 11.81 -0.14 2.10
N GLN A 46 12.71 -1.09 2.12
CA GLN A 46 13.67 -1.20 3.21
C GLN A 46 14.57 0.02 3.27
N GLN A 47 14.93 0.56 2.12
CA GLN A 47 15.77 1.75 2.05
C GLN A 47 15.00 3.03 2.33
N GLU A 48 13.83 3.17 1.74
CA GLU A 48 13.07 4.42 1.76
C GLU A 48 12.13 4.57 2.94
N GLN A 49 11.70 3.48 3.56
CA GLN A 49 10.81 3.51 4.71
C GLN A 49 9.55 4.35 4.44
N PRO A 50 8.71 3.94 3.48
CA PRO A 50 7.54 4.74 3.12
C PRO A 50 6.47 4.73 4.21
N ASP A 51 5.57 5.69 4.14
CA ASP A 51 4.42 5.77 5.04
C ASP A 51 3.27 4.89 4.59
N LEU A 52 3.22 4.57 3.31
CA LEU A 52 2.11 3.84 2.69
C LEU A 52 2.63 3.07 1.48
N VAL A 53 2.12 1.87 1.29
CA VAL A 53 2.42 1.06 0.10
C VAL A 53 1.14 0.90 -0.71
N ILE A 54 1.21 1.14 -2.01
CA ILE A 54 0.11 0.89 -2.95
C ILE A 54 0.65 -0.07 -4.00
N THR A 55 0.14 -1.29 -4.04
CA THR A 55 0.70 -2.32 -4.90
C THR A 55 -0.36 -3.15 -5.61
N ASP A 56 -0.04 -3.54 -6.85
CA ASP A 56 -0.77 -4.57 -7.57
C ASP A 56 -0.54 -5.93 -6.88
N ILE A 57 -1.47 -6.83 -7.06
CA ILE A 57 -1.32 -8.22 -6.60
C ILE A 57 -0.45 -9.00 -7.58
N ALA A 58 -0.78 -8.92 -8.87
CA ALA A 58 -0.16 -9.76 -9.88
C ALA A 58 1.15 -9.14 -10.38
N MET A 59 2.24 -9.62 -9.87
CA MET A 59 3.57 -9.18 -10.30
C MET A 59 4.41 -10.39 -10.69
N PRO A 60 5.45 -10.20 -11.54
CA PRO A 60 6.11 -11.35 -12.19
C PRO A 60 6.82 -12.33 -11.25
N ASP A 61 7.33 -11.85 -10.13
CA ASP A 61 8.16 -12.67 -9.24
C ASP A 61 7.40 -13.18 -8.01
N ILE A 62 6.98 -12.28 -7.15
CA ILE A 62 6.13 -12.62 -6.00
C ILE A 62 4.93 -11.70 -6.03
N ASP A 63 3.80 -12.13 -5.49
CA ASP A 63 2.63 -11.28 -5.55
C ASP A 63 2.70 -10.14 -4.51
N GLY A 64 1.80 -9.16 -4.68
CA GLY A 64 1.80 -7.96 -3.84
C GLY A 64 1.54 -8.24 -2.37
N LEU A 65 0.71 -9.24 -2.04
CA LEU A 65 0.45 -9.58 -0.64
C LEU A 65 1.66 -10.20 0.02
N GLN A 66 2.40 -11.05 -0.69
CA GLN A 66 3.64 -11.59 -0.17
C GLN A 66 4.66 -10.48 0.06
N ALA A 67 4.73 -9.53 -0.87
CA ALA A 67 5.63 -8.38 -0.71
C ALA A 67 5.27 -7.57 0.54
N ILE A 68 3.98 -7.29 0.74
CA ILE A 68 3.50 -6.57 1.93
C ILE A 68 3.87 -7.32 3.20
N HIS A 69 3.70 -8.64 3.20
CA HIS A 69 4.04 -9.46 4.34
C HIS A 69 5.51 -9.30 4.73
N GLU A 70 6.39 -9.36 3.74
CA GLU A 70 7.84 -9.25 4.00
C GLU A 70 8.24 -7.83 4.41
N ILE A 71 7.62 -6.81 3.83
CA ILE A 71 7.87 -5.42 4.22
C ILE A 71 7.47 -5.21 5.67
N CYS A 72 6.28 -5.69 6.05
CA CYS A 72 5.76 -5.49 7.39
C CYS A 72 6.45 -6.34 8.45
N ALA A 73 7.22 -7.35 8.05
CA ALA A 73 8.00 -8.13 9.00
C ALA A 73 9.05 -7.28 9.71
N GLU A 74 9.52 -6.23 9.04
CA GLU A 74 10.51 -5.33 9.64
C GLU A 74 9.89 -4.11 10.29
N LYS A 75 8.87 -3.55 9.66
CA LYS A 75 8.19 -2.37 10.18
C LYS A 75 6.78 -2.33 9.65
N ALA A 76 5.82 -2.12 10.52
CA ALA A 76 4.40 -2.02 10.13
C ALA A 76 4.20 -0.83 9.20
N VAL A 77 3.65 -1.10 8.01
CA VAL A 77 3.33 -0.08 7.01
C VAL A 77 1.95 -0.41 6.47
N PRO A 78 1.04 0.56 6.41
CA PRO A 78 -0.29 0.30 5.84
C PRO A 78 -0.21 0.18 4.33
N SER A 79 -1.13 -0.60 3.76
CA SER A 79 -1.12 -0.87 2.33
C SER A 79 -2.50 -0.76 1.71
N ILE A 80 -2.52 -0.40 0.44
CA ILE A 80 -3.68 -0.44 -0.43
C ILE A 80 -3.35 -1.44 -1.55
N ILE A 81 -4.24 -2.37 -1.80
CA ILE A 81 -4.10 -3.32 -2.89
C ILE A 81 -4.87 -2.81 -4.09
N VAL A 82 -4.26 -2.89 -5.26
CA VAL A 82 -4.86 -2.56 -6.54
C VAL A 82 -4.88 -3.84 -7.36
N SER A 83 -6.03 -4.25 -7.86
CA SER A 83 -6.13 -5.52 -8.55
C SER A 83 -7.13 -5.47 -9.70
N ALA A 84 -6.89 -6.27 -10.74
CA ALA A 84 -7.85 -6.44 -11.82
C ALA A 84 -9.03 -7.31 -11.40
N LYS A 85 -8.87 -8.06 -10.33
CA LYS A 85 -9.89 -9.00 -9.85
C LYS A 85 -10.07 -8.86 -8.35
N SER A 86 -11.28 -9.19 -7.88
CA SER A 86 -11.50 -9.41 -6.48
C SER A 86 -12.00 -10.84 -6.32
N GLY A 87 -11.86 -11.39 -5.12
CA GLY A 87 -12.34 -12.73 -4.84
C GLY A 87 -12.14 -13.05 -3.37
N ASP A 88 -12.87 -14.05 -2.89
CA ASP A 88 -12.83 -14.39 -1.48
C ASP A 88 -11.45 -14.83 -1.01
N ASP A 89 -10.70 -15.52 -1.88
CA ASP A 89 -9.35 -15.97 -1.54
C ASP A 89 -8.40 -14.78 -1.33
N LEU A 90 -8.50 -13.78 -2.20
CA LEU A 90 -7.67 -12.57 -2.07
C LEU A 90 -8.04 -11.80 -0.82
N LEU A 91 -9.34 -11.66 -0.55
CA LEU A 91 -9.79 -10.94 0.64
C LEU A 91 -9.36 -11.66 1.91
N ALA A 92 -9.44 -12.98 1.92
CA ALA A 92 -9.00 -13.78 3.06
C ALA A 92 -7.50 -13.61 3.32
N ARG A 93 -6.68 -13.63 2.27
CA ARG A 93 -5.24 -13.40 2.40
C ARG A 93 -4.94 -11.99 2.87
N ALA A 94 -5.64 -11.00 2.32
CA ALA A 94 -5.43 -9.60 2.66
C ALA A 94 -5.78 -9.32 4.13
N SER A 95 -6.75 -10.04 4.68
CA SER A 95 -7.18 -9.83 6.06
C SER A 95 -6.11 -10.19 7.08
N ASN A 96 -5.10 -10.94 6.68
CA ASN A 96 -3.97 -11.29 7.55
C ASN A 96 -2.83 -10.26 7.47
N GLU A 97 -2.98 -9.25 6.64
CA GLU A 97 -1.95 -8.24 6.42
C GLU A 97 -2.49 -6.84 6.77
N LEU A 98 -1.62 -5.86 6.77
CA LEU A 98 -2.02 -4.47 7.04
C LEU A 98 -2.56 -3.81 5.77
N VAL A 99 -3.55 -4.43 5.16
CA VAL A 99 -4.23 -3.91 3.99
C VAL A 99 -5.54 -3.27 4.43
N PHE A 100 -5.67 -1.97 4.20
CA PHE A 100 -6.83 -1.21 4.67
C PHE A 100 -7.76 -0.76 3.55
N ALA A 101 -7.39 -0.97 2.30
CA ALA A 101 -8.26 -0.67 1.17
C ALA A 101 -7.91 -1.55 -0.02
N PHE A 102 -8.91 -1.80 -0.84
CA PHE A 102 -8.79 -2.66 -2.01
C PHE A 102 -9.43 -1.91 -3.17
N LEU A 103 -8.67 -1.62 -4.20
CA LEU A 103 -9.18 -0.91 -5.38
C LEU A 103 -9.15 -1.83 -6.59
N ILE A 104 -10.24 -1.82 -7.35
CA ILE A 104 -10.36 -2.66 -8.53
C ILE A 104 -10.06 -1.82 -9.77
N LYS A 105 -9.21 -2.34 -10.64
CA LYS A 105 -8.89 -1.66 -11.90
C LYS A 105 -10.10 -1.65 -12.84
N PRO A 106 -10.32 -0.60 -13.61
CA PRO A 106 -9.50 0.60 -13.76
C PRO A 106 -9.70 1.57 -12.59
N ILE A 107 -8.61 2.13 -12.09
CA ILE A 107 -8.64 3.02 -10.94
C ILE A 107 -8.87 4.44 -11.41
N LYS A 108 -9.78 5.14 -10.73
CA LYS A 108 -10.04 6.55 -11.02
C LYS A 108 -9.38 7.40 -9.95
N MET A 109 -9.06 8.63 -10.32
CA MET A 109 -8.50 9.59 -9.38
C MET A 109 -9.39 9.73 -8.14
N ASP A 110 -10.71 9.78 -8.34
CA ASP A 110 -11.66 9.94 -7.24
C ASP A 110 -11.73 8.73 -6.30
N ASP A 111 -11.29 7.57 -6.76
CA ASP A 111 -11.23 6.38 -5.90
C ASP A 111 -9.98 6.39 -5.03
N LEU A 112 -8.89 6.92 -5.56
CA LEU A 112 -7.60 6.85 -4.90
C LEU A 112 -7.50 7.78 -3.70
N ARG A 113 -7.98 9.02 -3.85
CA ARG A 113 -7.88 10.00 -2.76
C ARG A 113 -8.54 9.53 -1.45
N PRO A 114 -9.83 9.11 -1.46
CA PRO A 114 -10.44 8.66 -0.21
C PRO A 114 -9.80 7.38 0.32
N ALA A 115 -9.32 6.50 -0.56
CA ALA A 115 -8.65 5.28 -0.12
C ALA A 115 -7.37 5.60 0.67
N VAL A 116 -6.59 6.55 0.19
CA VAL A 116 -5.36 6.98 0.88
C VAL A 116 -5.72 7.60 2.24
N TRP A 117 -6.68 8.52 2.24
CA TRP A 117 -7.07 9.21 3.47
C TRP A 117 -7.59 8.23 4.52
N LEU A 118 -8.49 7.34 4.13
CA LEU A 118 -9.06 6.37 5.06
C LEU A 118 -8.03 5.36 5.56
N THR A 119 -7.14 4.94 4.68
CA THR A 119 -6.09 3.99 5.05
C THR A 119 -5.18 4.56 6.13
N MET A 120 -4.75 5.80 5.96
CA MET A 120 -3.87 6.42 6.94
C MET A 120 -4.59 6.65 8.26
N ARG A 121 -5.87 7.02 8.23
CA ARG A 121 -6.64 7.20 9.44
C ARG A 121 -6.82 5.88 10.18
N ARG A 122 -7.14 4.81 9.46
CA ARG A 122 -7.32 3.49 10.07
C ARG A 122 -6.01 2.95 10.63
N PHE A 123 -4.92 3.20 9.94
CA PHE A 123 -3.62 2.77 10.44
C PHE A 123 -3.24 3.50 11.72
N THR A 124 -3.52 4.79 11.80
CA THR A 124 -3.27 5.57 13.02
C THR A 124 -4.08 5.01 14.20
N GLU A 125 -5.34 4.66 13.96
CA GLU A 125 -6.17 4.04 14.99
C GLU A 125 -5.64 2.68 15.40
N PHE A 126 -5.23 1.88 14.43
CA PHE A 126 -4.65 0.55 14.67
C PHE A 126 -3.41 0.64 15.55
N THR A 127 -2.49 1.54 15.23
CA THR A 127 -1.25 1.69 16.00
C THR A 127 -1.53 2.24 17.40
N ARG A 128 -2.50 3.12 17.52
CA ARG A 128 -2.90 3.64 18.82
C ARG A 128 -3.45 2.54 19.73
N LEU A 129 -4.29 1.66 19.17
CA LEU A 129 -4.84 0.54 19.91
C LEU A 129 -3.77 -0.46 20.32
N GLN A 130 -2.81 -0.71 19.46
CA GLN A 130 -1.70 -1.60 19.81
C GLN A 130 -0.86 -1.03 20.95
N THR A 131 -0.56 0.24 20.90
CA THR A 131 0.20 0.91 21.96
C THR A 131 -0.56 0.83 23.29
N LYS A 132 -1.87 1.04 23.24
CA LYS A 132 -2.71 1.00 24.43
C LYS A 132 -2.75 -0.41 25.02
N LEU A 133 -2.87 -1.43 24.19
CA LEU A 133 -2.85 -2.81 24.66
C LEU A 133 -1.51 -3.17 25.29
N ALA A 134 -0.42 -2.75 24.68
CA ALA A 134 0.91 -2.99 25.21
C ALA A 134 1.10 -2.37 26.59
N GLY A 135 0.44 -1.24 26.82
CA GLY A 135 0.49 -0.57 28.13
C GLY A 135 -0.18 -1.34 29.26
N TYR A 136 -0.97 -2.36 28.95
CA TYR A 136 -1.64 -3.18 29.96
C TYR A 136 -0.93 -4.49 30.26
N THR A 137 0.14 -4.76 29.56
CA THR A 137 0.91 -5.96 29.83
C THR A 137 2.19 -5.64 30.59
#